data_cd28418c52127f59e8472094d68c4f98
#
_entry.id   cd28418c52127f59e8472094d68c4f98
#
_cell.length_a   1.000
_cell.length_b   1.000
_cell.length_c   1.000
_cell.angle_alpha   90.00
_cell.angle_beta   90.00
_cell.angle_gamma   90.00
#
_symmetry.space_group_name_H-M   'P 1'
#
loop_
_entity.id
_entity.type
_entity.pdbx_description
1 polymer ?
#
loop_
_entity_poly.entity_id
_entity_poly.type
_entity_poly.pdbx_seq_one_letter_code
_entity_poly.pdbx_strand_id
1 'polypeptide(L)'
;AMEKWLVPRKYVICEESFRRAFRDGKPIGFSLRLRIPEYRSLPLALVGGFHIQVDGKVYENLTVISEGLTFRPEEMETVTDIYWLIDQPITLIVETDAPLTPGKHRVGAYAGLRISYMPRVMYCGEELALTLKEEA
;
A
#
# COMPACT_ATOMS: atom_id res chain seq x y z
N ALA A 1 -3.58 13.64 16.55
CA ALA A 1 -3.83 12.86 15.34
C ALA A 1 -4.92 11.83 15.62
N MET A 2 -5.80 11.63 14.67
CA MET A 2 -6.84 10.63 14.80
C MET A 2 -6.26 9.24 14.57
N GLU A 3 -6.64 8.31 15.44
CA GLU A 3 -6.26 6.92 15.22
C GLU A 3 -6.94 6.37 13.98
N LYS A 4 -6.17 5.62 13.21
CA LYS A 4 -6.72 4.92 12.05
C LYS A 4 -7.46 3.68 12.52
N TRP A 5 -8.61 3.44 11.94
CA TRP A 5 -9.39 2.26 12.22
C TRP A 5 -8.91 1.15 11.30
N LEU A 6 -8.08 0.25 11.85
CA LEU A 6 -7.51 -0.87 11.09
C LEU A 6 -8.46 -2.07 11.17
N VAL A 7 -8.87 -2.57 10.01
CA VAL A 7 -9.78 -3.69 9.88
C VAL A 7 -9.05 -4.83 9.18
N PRO A 8 -8.87 -5.98 9.85
CA PRO A 8 -8.16 -7.10 9.23
C PRO A 8 -8.91 -7.67 8.03
N ARG A 9 -8.15 -7.91 6.96
CA ARG A 9 -8.61 -8.58 5.74
C ARG A 9 -7.50 -9.46 5.22
N LYS A 10 -7.83 -10.67 4.76
CA LYS A 10 -6.87 -11.60 4.20
C LYS A 10 -6.63 -11.33 2.73
N TYR A 11 -5.49 -11.79 2.23
CA TYR A 11 -5.13 -11.79 0.80
C TYR A 11 -5.00 -10.38 0.20
N VAL A 12 -4.63 -9.42 1.02
CA VAL A 12 -4.38 -8.05 0.56
C VAL A 12 -2.95 -7.91 0.07
N ILE A 13 -1.98 -8.38 0.85
CA ILE A 13 -0.58 -8.29 0.47
C ILE A 13 -0.23 -9.41 -0.50
N CYS A 14 0.39 -9.07 -1.64
CA CYS A 14 1.03 -10.05 -2.51
C CYS A 14 2.37 -10.38 -1.87
N GLU A 15 2.47 -11.55 -1.22
CA GLU A 15 3.59 -11.86 -0.34
C GLU A 15 4.95 -11.79 -1.01
N GLU A 16 5.03 -12.17 -2.28
CA GLU A 16 6.30 -12.18 -3.01
C GLU A 16 6.69 -10.83 -3.59
N SER A 17 5.87 -9.82 -3.37
CA SER A 17 6.10 -8.50 -3.94
C SER A 17 6.93 -7.58 -3.05
N PHE A 18 7.26 -8.00 -1.84
CA PHE A 18 8.02 -7.16 -0.90
C PHE A 18 9.48 -7.12 -1.34
N ARG A 19 9.87 -6.01 -1.94
CA ARG A 19 11.18 -5.84 -2.59
C ARG A 19 11.82 -4.52 -2.22
N ARG A 20 13.16 -4.50 -2.23
CA ARG A 20 13.90 -3.26 -2.12
C ARG A 20 13.67 -2.42 -3.37
N ALA A 21 13.38 -1.14 -3.19
CA ALA A 21 13.18 -0.20 -4.28
C ALA A 21 14.43 0.64 -4.51
N PHE A 22 14.72 0.92 -5.77
CA PHE A 22 15.92 1.66 -6.19
C PHE A 22 15.55 2.84 -7.07
N ARG A 23 16.39 3.87 -6.99
CA ARG A 23 16.35 4.99 -7.93
C ARG A 23 17.80 5.31 -8.31
N ASP A 24 18.09 5.26 -9.62
CA ASP A 24 19.46 5.48 -10.13
C ASP A 24 20.48 4.58 -9.43
N GLY A 25 20.13 3.32 -9.24
CA GLY A 25 21.00 2.33 -8.64
C GLY A 25 21.15 2.41 -7.12
N LYS A 26 20.48 3.36 -6.47
CA LYS A 26 20.55 3.53 -5.02
C LYS A 26 19.28 3.08 -4.35
N PRO A 27 19.36 2.38 -3.21
CA PRO A 27 18.15 1.98 -2.50
C PRO A 27 17.45 3.20 -1.92
N ILE A 28 16.14 3.31 -2.16
CA ILE A 28 15.32 4.41 -1.65
C ILE A 28 14.27 3.95 -0.66
N GLY A 29 14.02 2.65 -0.57
CA GLY A 29 13.01 2.10 0.30
C GLY A 29 12.59 0.72 -0.16
N PHE A 30 11.29 0.48 -0.19
CA PHE A 30 10.76 -0.82 -0.62
C PHE A 30 9.52 -0.62 -1.48
N SER A 31 9.17 -1.67 -2.22
CA SER A 31 7.90 -1.72 -2.94
C SER A 31 7.08 -2.91 -2.46
N LEU A 32 5.77 -2.81 -2.67
CA LEU A 32 4.82 -3.79 -2.21
C LEU A 32 3.61 -3.73 -3.13
N ARG A 33 3.03 -4.88 -3.47
CA ARG A 33 1.81 -4.92 -4.26
C ARG A 33 0.63 -5.33 -3.39
N LEU A 34 -0.48 -4.65 -3.58
CA LEU A 34 -1.69 -4.89 -2.80
C LEU A 34 -2.86 -5.24 -3.72
N ARG A 35 -3.57 -6.30 -3.35
CA ARG A 35 -4.90 -6.57 -3.90
C ARG A 35 -5.91 -5.71 -3.16
N ILE A 36 -7.00 -5.37 -3.85
CA ILE A 36 -8.06 -4.58 -3.24
C ILE A 36 -8.68 -5.35 -2.05
N PRO A 37 -8.80 -4.72 -0.88
CA PRO A 37 -9.42 -5.38 0.28
C PRO A 37 -10.95 -5.22 0.26
N GLU A 38 -11.57 -5.54 -0.88
CA GLU A 38 -13.00 -5.38 -1.10
C GLU A 38 -13.47 -6.45 -2.08
N TYR A 39 -14.77 -6.70 -2.12
CA TYR A 39 -15.35 -7.71 -3.00
C TYR A 39 -15.53 -7.26 -4.44
N ARG A 40 -15.35 -5.98 -4.70
CA ARG A 40 -15.55 -5.40 -6.03
C ARG A 40 -14.46 -4.39 -6.32
N SER A 41 -14.26 -4.13 -7.60
CA SER A 41 -13.36 -3.08 -8.05
C SER A 41 -13.93 -1.71 -7.66
N LEU A 42 -13.05 -0.78 -7.33
CA LEU A 42 -13.42 0.57 -6.91
C LEU A 42 -12.61 1.60 -7.69
N PRO A 43 -13.22 2.75 -8.02
CA PRO A 43 -12.43 3.86 -8.56
C PRO A 43 -11.40 4.34 -7.53
N LEU A 44 -10.25 4.80 -7.98
CA LEU A 44 -9.20 5.27 -7.10
C LEU A 44 -9.66 6.41 -6.19
N ALA A 45 -10.65 7.19 -6.63
CA ALA A 45 -11.22 8.26 -5.82
C ALA A 45 -11.80 7.78 -4.48
N LEU A 46 -12.16 6.50 -4.39
CA LEU A 46 -12.68 5.92 -3.16
C LEU A 46 -11.59 5.36 -2.24
N VAL A 47 -10.33 5.45 -2.64
CA VAL A 47 -9.21 5.02 -1.79
C VAL A 47 -8.73 6.23 -1.01
N GLY A 48 -8.86 6.18 0.30
CA GLY A 48 -8.58 7.30 1.19
C GLY A 48 -7.17 7.30 1.77
N GLY A 49 -6.23 6.64 1.11
CA GLY A 49 -4.84 6.57 1.56
C GLY A 49 -4.47 5.18 2.03
N PHE A 50 -3.29 5.10 2.65
CA PHE A 50 -2.73 3.83 3.07
C PHE A 50 -2.12 3.95 4.46
N HIS A 51 -2.09 2.84 5.17
CA HIS A 51 -1.34 2.72 6.41
C HIS A 51 -0.33 1.60 6.22
N ILE A 52 0.94 1.95 6.10
CA ILE A 52 2.03 1.01 5.83
C ILE A 52 3.00 1.05 7.01
N GLN A 53 3.32 -0.12 7.53
CA GLN A 53 4.29 -0.22 8.62
C GLN A 53 5.21 -1.42 8.42
N VAL A 54 6.44 -1.28 8.87
CA VAL A 54 7.44 -2.35 8.87
C VAL A 54 8.08 -2.37 10.24
N ASP A 55 8.00 -3.53 10.90
CA ASP A 55 8.52 -3.73 12.24
C ASP A 55 8.03 -2.67 13.24
N GLY A 56 6.77 -2.31 13.10
CA GLY A 56 6.12 -1.33 13.97
C GLY A 56 6.33 0.12 13.60
N LYS A 57 7.19 0.42 12.63
CA LYS A 57 7.39 1.80 12.18
C LYS A 57 6.46 2.12 11.02
N VAL A 58 5.77 3.26 11.11
CA VAL A 58 4.85 3.72 10.06
C VAL A 58 5.61 4.56 9.04
N TYR A 59 5.32 4.33 7.76
CA TYR A 59 5.90 5.06 6.64
C TYR A 59 4.80 5.78 5.88
N GLU A 60 5.02 7.05 5.58
CA GLU A 60 4.01 7.89 4.94
C GLU A 60 4.43 8.40 3.56
N ASN A 61 5.70 8.36 3.23
CA ASN A 61 6.19 8.82 1.93
C ASN A 61 6.07 7.70 0.91
N LEU A 62 4.92 7.64 0.24
CA LEU A 62 4.69 6.58 -0.73
C LEU A 62 4.05 7.10 -2.02
N THR A 63 4.22 6.31 -3.06
CA THR A 63 3.71 6.54 -4.40
C THR A 63 2.93 5.30 -4.83
N VAL A 64 1.81 5.52 -5.51
CA VAL A 64 0.92 4.46 -6.00
C VAL A 64 1.08 4.34 -7.50
N ILE A 65 1.26 3.11 -7.99
CA ILE A 65 1.30 2.84 -9.42
C ILE A 65 0.12 1.94 -9.77
N SER A 66 -0.71 2.42 -10.69
CA SER A 66 -1.88 1.70 -11.18
C SER A 66 -2.03 1.96 -12.68
N GLU A 67 -2.19 0.91 -13.47
CA GLU A 67 -2.33 0.98 -14.93
C GLU A 67 -1.21 1.78 -15.61
N GLY A 68 0.01 1.65 -15.10
CA GLY A 68 1.16 2.37 -15.63
C GLY A 68 1.24 3.85 -15.27
N LEU A 69 0.27 4.34 -14.48
CA LEU A 69 0.24 5.72 -14.03
C LEU A 69 0.67 5.81 -12.58
N THR A 70 1.29 6.92 -12.23
CA THR A 70 1.86 7.15 -10.90
C THR A 70 1.09 8.26 -10.19
N PHE A 71 0.72 7.99 -8.95
CA PHE A 71 -0.04 8.93 -8.13
C PHE A 71 0.55 9.05 -6.74
N ARG A 72 0.51 10.24 -6.17
CA ARG A 72 0.57 10.40 -4.72
C ARG A 72 -0.82 10.08 -4.16
N PRO A 73 -0.92 9.52 -2.94
CA PRO A 73 -2.25 9.18 -2.40
C PRO A 73 -3.25 10.33 -2.41
N GLU A 74 -2.80 11.54 -2.10
CA GLU A 74 -3.68 12.71 -2.08
C GLU A 74 -4.20 13.11 -3.47
N GLU A 75 -3.52 12.70 -4.53
CA GLU A 75 -3.98 12.99 -5.90
C GLU A 75 -5.11 12.06 -6.35
N MET A 76 -5.31 10.94 -5.64
CA MET A 76 -6.28 9.94 -6.06
C MET A 76 -7.73 10.36 -5.85
N GLU A 77 -7.97 11.35 -4.99
CA GLU A 77 -9.31 11.78 -4.63
C GLU A 77 -10.16 12.20 -5.84
N THR A 78 -9.53 12.73 -6.87
CA THR A 78 -10.22 13.18 -8.08
C THR A 78 -10.17 12.18 -9.23
N VAL A 79 -9.55 11.02 -9.03
CA VAL A 79 -9.39 10.02 -10.09
C VAL A 79 -10.60 9.08 -10.09
N THR A 80 -11.58 9.37 -10.95
CA THR A 80 -12.84 8.63 -11.01
C THR A 80 -12.92 7.62 -12.15
N ASP A 81 -12.01 7.68 -13.11
CA ASP A 81 -12.02 6.87 -14.31
C ASP A 81 -10.96 5.76 -14.34
N ILE A 82 -10.14 5.67 -13.30
CA ILE A 82 -9.18 4.59 -13.12
C ILE A 82 -9.62 3.79 -11.90
N TYR A 83 -9.70 2.47 -12.07
CA TYR A 83 -10.20 1.58 -11.04
C TYR A 83 -9.09 0.70 -10.49
N TRP A 84 -9.14 0.47 -9.19
CA TRP A 84 -8.42 -0.62 -8.57
C TRP A 84 -9.25 -1.87 -8.79
N LEU A 85 -8.81 -2.69 -9.73
CA LEU A 85 -9.58 -3.87 -10.14
C LEU A 85 -9.35 -5.02 -9.17
N ILE A 86 -10.39 -5.84 -9.00
CA ILE A 86 -10.37 -6.95 -8.07
C ILE A 86 -9.28 -7.98 -8.40
N ASP A 87 -8.89 -8.10 -9.66
CA ASP A 87 -7.88 -9.03 -10.14
C ASP A 87 -6.55 -8.38 -10.52
N GLN A 88 -6.41 -7.08 -10.27
CA GLN A 88 -5.18 -6.34 -10.61
C GLN A 88 -4.63 -5.59 -9.40
N PRO A 89 -3.56 -6.10 -8.80
CA PRO A 89 -2.93 -5.40 -7.69
C PRO A 89 -2.35 -4.05 -8.11
N ILE A 90 -2.36 -3.11 -7.18
CA ILE A 90 -1.60 -1.87 -7.34
C ILE A 90 -0.22 -2.03 -6.72
N THR A 91 0.71 -1.20 -7.14
CA THR A 91 2.07 -1.20 -6.57
C THR A 91 2.25 0.06 -5.72
N LEU A 92 2.79 -0.13 -4.52
CA LEU A 92 3.21 0.98 -3.68
C LEU A 92 4.73 1.02 -3.66
N ILE A 93 5.30 2.22 -3.85
CA ILE A 93 6.72 2.45 -3.62
C ILE A 93 6.82 3.33 -2.39
N VAL A 94 7.48 2.83 -1.36
CA VAL A 94 7.59 3.49 -0.07
C VAL A 94 9.02 3.91 0.15
N GLU A 95 9.24 5.21 0.30
CA GLU A 95 10.58 5.75 0.57
C GLU A 95 10.84 5.77 2.06
N THR A 96 12.03 5.33 2.45
CA THR A 96 12.44 5.24 3.85
C THR A 96 13.67 6.12 4.08
N ASP A 97 13.84 6.60 5.33
CA ASP A 97 14.98 7.42 5.70
C ASP A 97 16.29 6.64 5.62
N ALA A 98 16.22 5.36 5.95
CA ALA A 98 17.37 4.46 5.91
C ALA A 98 16.94 3.14 5.27
N PRO A 99 17.85 2.44 4.59
CA PRO A 99 17.53 1.14 4.00
C PRO A 99 17.07 0.15 5.06
N LEU A 100 16.09 -0.68 4.70
CA LEU A 100 15.68 -1.78 5.55
C LEU A 100 16.81 -2.82 5.60
N THR A 101 16.96 -3.48 6.73
CA THR A 101 17.91 -4.58 6.84
C THR A 101 17.46 -5.76 5.98
N PRO A 102 18.38 -6.58 5.46
CA PRO A 102 18.02 -7.80 4.75
C PRO A 102 17.23 -8.77 5.63
N GLY A 103 16.47 -9.65 5.02
CA GLY A 103 15.81 -10.74 5.72
C GLY A 103 14.34 -10.49 5.98
N LYS A 104 13.84 -11.10 7.04
CA LYS A 104 12.42 -11.05 7.37
C LYS A 104 12.05 -9.80 8.14
N HIS A 105 10.87 -9.28 7.80
CA HIS A 105 10.28 -8.13 8.47
C HIS A 105 8.79 -8.39 8.69
N ARG A 106 8.26 -7.74 9.70
CA ARG A 106 6.83 -7.75 9.93
C ARG A 106 6.23 -6.57 9.18
N VAL A 107 5.44 -6.87 8.15
CA VAL A 107 4.93 -5.86 7.22
C VAL A 107 3.42 -5.75 7.38
N GLY A 108 2.95 -4.56 7.71
CA GLY A 108 1.53 -4.23 7.75
C GLY A 108 1.17 -3.32 6.58
N ALA A 109 0.12 -3.67 5.86
CA ALA A 109 -0.34 -2.87 4.73
C ALA A 109 -1.86 -2.83 4.71
N TYR A 110 -2.39 -1.62 4.82
CA TYR A 110 -3.82 -1.37 4.89
C TYR A 110 -4.18 -0.27 3.91
N ALA A 111 -5.26 -0.46 3.17
CA ALA A 111 -5.78 0.56 2.26
C ALA A 111 -7.01 1.20 2.88
N GLY A 112 -7.05 2.53 2.87
CA GLY A 112 -8.19 3.27 3.36
C GLY A 112 -9.29 3.30 2.32
N LEU A 113 -10.50 2.90 2.69
CA LEU A 113 -11.64 2.88 1.79
C LEU A 113 -12.70 3.87 2.26
N ARG A 114 -13.16 4.72 1.34
CA ARG A 114 -14.27 5.63 1.60
C ARG A 114 -15.57 4.94 1.25
N ILE A 115 -16.28 4.51 2.26
CA ILE A 115 -17.56 3.83 2.09
C ILE A 115 -18.64 4.83 2.52
N SER A 116 -19.57 5.14 1.62
CA SER A 116 -20.51 6.27 1.76
C SER A 116 -21.38 6.23 3.01
N TYR A 117 -21.69 5.05 3.54
CA TYR A 117 -22.50 4.93 4.75
C TYR A 117 -21.68 4.87 6.04
N MET A 118 -20.34 4.92 5.93
CA MET A 118 -19.48 4.89 7.11
C MET A 118 -19.02 6.29 7.48
N PRO A 119 -18.95 6.62 8.77
CA PRO A 119 -18.60 7.98 9.21
C PRO A 119 -17.10 8.29 9.09
N ARG A 120 -16.28 7.29 8.80
CA ARG A 120 -14.82 7.48 8.69
C ARG A 120 -14.24 6.50 7.69
N VAL A 121 -13.02 6.80 7.26
CA VAL A 121 -12.27 5.91 6.37
C VAL A 121 -11.89 4.64 7.13
N MET A 122 -12.18 3.49 6.56
CA MET A 122 -11.78 2.20 7.10
C MET A 122 -10.49 1.76 6.42
N TYR A 123 -9.47 1.45 7.22
CA TYR A 123 -8.19 0.96 6.69
C TYR A 123 -8.19 -0.56 6.78
N CYS A 124 -8.33 -1.21 5.64
CA CYS A 124 -8.47 -2.65 5.53
C CYS A 124 -7.19 -3.28 5.00
N GLY A 125 -6.70 -4.32 5.65
CA GLY A 125 -5.48 -5.00 5.23
C GLY A 125 -5.01 -6.02 6.24
N GLU A 126 -3.71 -6.26 6.27
CA GLU A 126 -3.14 -7.33 7.08
C GLU A 126 -1.69 -7.05 7.44
N GLU A 127 -1.20 -7.82 8.40
CA GLU A 127 0.19 -7.79 8.79
C GLU A 127 0.76 -9.19 8.66
N LEU A 128 1.86 -9.32 7.92
CA LEU A 128 2.49 -10.59 7.61
C LEU A 128 3.99 -10.52 7.85
N ALA A 129 4.60 -11.68 8.15
CA ALA A 129 6.05 -11.81 8.16
C ALA A 129 6.50 -12.09 6.72
N LEU A 130 7.27 -11.17 6.15
CA LEU A 130 7.72 -11.27 4.76
C LEU A 130 9.23 -11.12 4.67
N THR A 131 9.81 -11.80 3.68
CA THR A 131 11.23 -11.67 3.39
C THR A 131 11.45 -10.60 2.34
N LEU A 132 12.31 -9.65 2.65
CA LEU A 132 12.66 -8.58 1.72
C LEU A 132 13.48 -9.14 0.57
N LYS A 133 13.01 -8.97 -0.66
CA LYS A 133 13.75 -9.36 -1.85
C LYS A 133 14.68 -8.22 -2.26
N GLU A 134 15.95 -8.55 -2.46
CA GLU A 134 16.99 -7.57 -2.73
C GLU A 134 17.01 -7.09 -4.17
N GLU A 135 16.48 -7.89 -5.09
CA GLU A 135 16.51 -7.56 -6.51
C GLU A 135 15.28 -6.80 -6.92
N ALA A 136 15.47 -5.87 -7.82
CA ALA A 136 14.42 -5.06 -8.41
C ALA A 136 13.44 -5.92 -9.25
#